data_2a54cb2c72c82e7540bfa9a3d236df82
#
_entry.id   2a54cb2c72c82e7540bfa9a3d236df82
#
_cell.length_a   1.000
_cell.length_b   1.000
_cell.length_c   1.000
_cell.angle_alpha   90.00
_cell.angle_beta   90.00
_cell.angle_gamma   90.00
#
_symmetry.space_group_name_H-M   'P 1'
#
loop_
_entity.id
_entity.type
_entity.pdbx_description
1 polymer ?
#
loop_
_entity_poly.entity_id
_entity_poly.type
_entity_poly.pdbx_seq_one_letter_code
_entity_poly.pdbx_strand_id
1 'polypeptide(L)'
;MRKILLLAIAALMTAVSVHAQRIDCLRSGTITRGSSSYMLPVPYDFDAQKIYRVPVVLFSFSDLDFSMENPAAYYNRLFNEKGFNEGMGPGCVADYFRDQSAGRLNLAFDIYGPVKIDQGVRSHTYNSDGWEDMKKVLKLLPETTGADFSVYDWNGDGQANEVVFVAAGLIGNTMNGNYYLGPGSYFQIPNTKLPGGIDYFFYSLVCERIHGDFLSGIGTIVHEFSHSLGLPDLYPFGSGTAFSTVDEWDLMDGGNFTNYGWCPPSLSAMERMYLGWATPEELTEPTTIEGMKPLSEGGNAYLVRSTGNSEEYYLLENRRQTGWDYGCPGNGLLIFHVDFDRTAWLENYVNTDVKDRYGLFHASGKDFRAWCPQNNGKDLTRWTEDNWLRSSYLSTSAYPYTDPTTLVVNNSLTDKSSPAATLFTAAADGRKFMGKSITNIQLAADGTVSFDFMKNDDAGIETMSDVRSRMSDVWYTIDGRCLRGRPTVKGLYIRRPASDSFGKKILWIP
;
A
#
# COMPACT_ATOMS: atom_id res chain seq x y z
N MET A 1 -22.01 -34.23 23.37
CA MET A 1 -21.48 -34.33 21.99
C MET A 1 -21.70 -33.08 21.15
N ARG A 2 -22.82 -32.34 21.22
CA ARG A 2 -23.03 -31.10 20.42
C ARG A 2 -22.15 -29.90 20.82
N LYS A 3 -21.67 -29.77 22.05
CA LYS A 3 -20.80 -28.67 22.51
C LYS A 3 -19.34 -28.85 22.14
N ILE A 4 -18.89 -30.05 21.89
CA ILE A 4 -17.51 -30.33 21.46
C ILE A 4 -17.34 -30.07 19.94
N LEU A 5 -18.42 -30.27 19.17
CA LEU A 5 -18.40 -30.02 17.73
C LEU A 5 -18.36 -28.52 17.38
N LEU A 6 -18.97 -27.68 18.22
CA LEU A 6 -18.93 -26.20 18.04
C LEU A 6 -17.55 -25.58 18.38
N LEU A 7 -16.83 -26.16 19.32
CA LEU A 7 -15.46 -25.76 19.66
C LEU A 7 -14.44 -26.19 18.59
N ALA A 8 -14.67 -27.32 17.93
CA ALA A 8 -13.82 -27.80 16.85
C ALA A 8 -14.02 -27.00 15.57
N ILE A 9 -15.21 -26.46 15.30
CA ILE A 9 -15.50 -25.62 14.15
C ILE A 9 -14.96 -24.19 14.39
N ALA A 10 -15.00 -23.68 15.63
CA ALA A 10 -14.39 -22.40 15.98
C ALA A 10 -12.85 -22.43 15.95
N ALA A 11 -12.24 -23.60 16.23
CA ALA A 11 -10.78 -23.76 16.13
C ALA A 11 -10.27 -23.98 14.70
N LEU A 12 -11.15 -24.34 13.75
CA LEU A 12 -10.78 -24.49 12.33
C LEU A 12 -10.95 -23.21 11.52
N MET A 13 -11.52 -22.15 12.10
CA MET A 13 -11.62 -20.83 11.45
C MET A 13 -10.48 -19.87 11.81
N THR A 14 -9.56 -20.29 12.65
CA THR A 14 -8.33 -19.54 12.91
C THR A 14 -7.18 -20.17 12.16
N ALA A 15 -6.71 -19.47 11.16
CA ALA A 15 -5.47 -19.70 10.42
C ALA A 15 -5.56 -20.51 9.12
N VAL A 16 -6.26 -19.99 8.14
CA VAL A 16 -5.73 -20.04 6.77
C VAL A 16 -5.57 -18.60 6.31
N SER A 17 -4.59 -17.90 6.84
CA SER A 17 -3.99 -16.80 6.13
C SER A 17 -3.21 -17.42 4.96
N VAL A 18 -3.89 -17.63 3.85
CA VAL A 18 -3.23 -17.98 2.60
C VAL A 18 -2.55 -16.70 2.13
N HIS A 19 -1.26 -16.61 2.39
CA HIS A 19 -0.45 -15.48 1.95
C HIS A 19 -0.25 -15.61 0.44
N ALA A 20 -0.72 -14.61 -0.30
CA ALA A 20 -0.39 -14.49 -1.71
C ALA A 20 1.13 -14.39 -1.84
N GLN A 21 1.73 -15.27 -2.63
CA GLN A 21 3.11 -15.06 -3.05
C GLN A 21 3.14 -13.79 -3.91
N ARG A 22 4.06 -12.87 -3.59
CA ARG A 22 4.34 -11.71 -4.41
C ARG A 22 4.76 -12.20 -5.80
N ILE A 23 3.92 -11.95 -6.77
CA ILE A 23 4.36 -11.93 -8.16
C ILE A 23 4.97 -10.55 -8.31
N ASP A 24 6.30 -10.46 -8.39
CA ASP A 24 6.91 -9.20 -8.79
C ASP A 24 6.21 -8.79 -10.08
N CYS A 25 5.56 -7.62 -10.08
CA CYS A 25 5.23 -6.96 -11.32
C CYS A 25 6.53 -7.01 -12.10
N LEU A 26 6.53 -7.70 -13.24
CA LEU A 26 7.74 -7.81 -14.02
C LEU A 26 8.24 -6.39 -14.13
N ARG A 27 9.46 -6.17 -13.69
CA ARG A 27 10.20 -4.93 -13.96
C ARG A 27 10.22 -4.77 -15.45
N SER A 28 9.06 -4.32 -15.96
CA SER A 28 8.78 -4.32 -17.35
C SER A 28 9.69 -3.33 -17.97
N GLY A 29 10.40 -3.87 -18.89
CA GLY A 29 11.22 -3.14 -19.81
C GLY A 29 12.04 -2.12 -19.08
N THR A 30 13.26 -2.46 -18.75
CA THR A 30 14.30 -1.49 -18.49
C THR A 30 13.92 -0.21 -19.23
N ILE A 31 13.37 0.78 -18.51
CA ILE A 31 13.54 2.16 -18.95
C ILE A 31 15.04 2.31 -18.90
N THR A 32 15.68 2.04 -20.03
CA THR A 32 17.13 2.15 -20.14
C THR A 32 17.42 3.61 -19.90
N ARG A 33 18.01 3.90 -18.78
CA ARG A 33 18.58 5.20 -18.43
C ARG A 33 19.29 5.72 -19.66
N GLY A 34 18.71 6.72 -20.34
CA GLY A 34 19.34 7.32 -21.50
C GLY A 34 18.46 7.58 -22.73
N SER A 35 17.21 7.13 -22.80
CA SER A 35 16.30 7.60 -23.85
C SER A 35 15.37 8.67 -23.28
N SER A 36 15.60 9.90 -23.67
CA SER A 36 14.90 11.13 -23.25
C SER A 36 13.42 11.21 -23.67
N SER A 37 12.73 10.11 -23.88
CA SER A 37 11.40 10.09 -24.49
C SER A 37 10.30 9.37 -23.68
N TYR A 38 10.60 8.80 -22.52
CA TYR A 38 9.60 8.07 -21.74
C TYR A 38 9.54 8.65 -20.33
N MET A 39 8.65 9.62 -20.14
CA MET A 39 8.36 10.18 -18.82
C MET A 39 6.89 9.95 -18.50
N LEU A 40 6.59 9.63 -17.25
CA LEU A 40 5.23 9.56 -16.76
C LEU A 40 4.48 10.88 -17.05
N PRO A 41 3.18 10.85 -17.30
CA PRO A 41 2.43 12.05 -17.58
C PRO A 41 2.40 12.98 -16.37
N VAL A 42 2.21 14.25 -16.66
CA VAL A 42 1.85 15.24 -15.62
C VAL A 42 0.39 15.02 -15.24
N PRO A 43 0.02 15.09 -13.97
CA PRO A 43 -1.36 14.90 -13.54
C PRO A 43 -2.36 15.76 -14.30
N TYR A 44 -3.49 15.18 -14.63
CA TYR A 44 -4.61 15.86 -15.28
C TYR A 44 -5.42 16.66 -14.26
N ASP A 45 -5.93 17.81 -14.67
CA ASP A 45 -6.96 18.53 -13.91
C ASP A 45 -8.35 17.98 -14.29
N PHE A 46 -8.86 17.08 -13.48
CA PHE A 46 -10.12 16.41 -13.74
C PHE A 46 -11.33 17.27 -13.33
N ASP A 47 -12.29 17.39 -14.25
CA ASP A 47 -13.61 17.97 -13.97
C ASP A 47 -14.51 16.91 -13.29
N ALA A 48 -14.87 17.16 -12.05
CA ALA A 48 -15.74 16.27 -11.26
C ALA A 48 -17.15 16.06 -11.84
N GLN A 49 -17.59 16.88 -12.80
CA GLN A 49 -18.87 16.72 -13.50
C GLN A 49 -18.76 15.86 -14.75
N LYS A 50 -17.54 15.59 -15.21
CA LYS A 50 -17.26 14.80 -16.41
C LYS A 50 -17.04 13.32 -16.05
N ILE A 51 -17.52 12.43 -16.91
CA ILE A 51 -17.19 11.01 -16.87
C ILE A 51 -16.10 10.76 -17.91
N TYR A 52 -14.99 10.23 -17.46
CA TYR A 52 -13.85 9.86 -18.29
C TYR A 52 -13.94 8.38 -18.67
N ARG A 53 -14.05 8.10 -19.95
CA ARG A 53 -14.24 6.72 -20.44
C ARG A 53 -12.88 6.06 -20.69
N VAL A 54 -12.83 4.75 -20.48
CA VAL A 54 -11.61 3.92 -20.67
C VAL A 54 -12.01 2.63 -21.38
N PRO A 55 -11.37 2.26 -22.50
CA PRO A 55 -11.60 0.98 -23.11
C PRO A 55 -10.85 -0.13 -22.37
N VAL A 56 -11.54 -1.23 -22.09
CA VAL A 56 -11.00 -2.47 -21.54
C VAL A 56 -11.12 -3.56 -22.56
N VAL A 57 -10.02 -4.12 -23.00
CA VAL A 57 -9.96 -5.15 -24.03
C VAL A 57 -9.60 -6.49 -23.41
N LEU A 58 -10.56 -7.40 -23.36
CA LEU A 58 -10.34 -8.78 -22.95
C LEU A 58 -9.76 -9.58 -24.09
N PHE A 59 -8.76 -10.42 -23.81
CA PHE A 59 -8.22 -11.32 -24.84
C PHE A 59 -7.82 -12.68 -24.28
N SER A 60 -7.89 -13.69 -25.14
CA SER A 60 -7.51 -15.06 -24.81
C SER A 60 -6.58 -15.64 -25.90
N PHE A 61 -5.95 -16.76 -25.57
CA PHE A 61 -4.98 -17.43 -26.42
C PHE A 61 -5.62 -18.65 -27.15
N SER A 62 -4.96 -19.16 -28.17
CA SER A 62 -5.46 -20.32 -28.89
C SER A 62 -5.64 -21.56 -28.00
N ASP A 63 -4.84 -21.68 -26.94
CA ASP A 63 -4.82 -22.79 -25.98
C ASP A 63 -5.23 -22.44 -24.55
N LEU A 64 -5.71 -21.21 -24.31
CA LEU A 64 -6.14 -20.75 -22.98
C LEU A 64 -7.27 -19.71 -23.11
N ASP A 65 -8.42 -20.07 -22.62
CA ASP A 65 -9.58 -19.17 -22.48
C ASP A 65 -9.74 -18.68 -21.04
N PHE A 66 -10.58 -17.67 -20.82
CA PHE A 66 -10.98 -17.24 -19.49
C PHE A 66 -11.66 -18.38 -18.72
N SER A 67 -11.44 -18.42 -17.41
CA SER A 67 -11.99 -19.46 -16.54
C SER A 67 -13.49 -19.29 -16.26
N MET A 68 -14.05 -18.11 -16.51
CA MET A 68 -15.47 -17.82 -16.31
C MET A 68 -16.24 -17.91 -17.63
N GLU A 69 -17.51 -18.32 -17.56
CA GLU A 69 -18.41 -18.51 -18.70
C GLU A 69 -18.66 -17.21 -19.49
N ASN A 70 -18.81 -16.09 -18.78
CA ASN A 70 -19.06 -14.79 -19.41
C ASN A 70 -18.07 -13.73 -18.89
N PRO A 71 -16.83 -13.70 -19.43
CA PRO A 71 -15.82 -12.77 -18.98
C PRO A 71 -16.21 -11.31 -19.17
N ALA A 72 -16.89 -10.96 -20.26
CA ALA A 72 -17.30 -9.57 -20.49
C ALA A 72 -18.29 -9.07 -19.40
N ALA A 73 -19.25 -9.87 -19.01
CA ALA A 73 -20.16 -9.52 -17.93
C ALA A 73 -19.46 -9.44 -16.57
N TYR A 74 -18.55 -10.38 -16.27
CA TYR A 74 -17.79 -10.36 -15.03
C TYR A 74 -16.89 -9.10 -14.93
N TYR A 75 -16.12 -8.81 -15.97
CA TYR A 75 -15.23 -7.65 -15.97
C TYR A 75 -16.03 -6.33 -16.02
N ASN A 76 -17.19 -6.29 -16.67
CA ASN A 76 -18.04 -5.09 -16.57
C ASN A 76 -18.45 -4.81 -15.12
N ARG A 77 -18.73 -5.82 -14.33
CA ARG A 77 -19.04 -5.67 -12.90
C ARG A 77 -17.79 -5.27 -12.10
N LEU A 78 -16.66 -5.96 -12.32
CA LEU A 78 -15.39 -5.68 -11.63
C LEU A 78 -14.91 -4.24 -11.84
N PHE A 79 -15.14 -3.69 -13.03
CA PHE A 79 -14.71 -2.32 -13.36
C PHE A 79 -15.74 -1.25 -12.99
N ASN A 80 -17.06 -1.53 -13.07
CA ASN A 80 -18.09 -0.50 -13.02
C ASN A 80 -19.18 -0.69 -11.95
N GLU A 81 -19.39 -1.90 -11.41
CA GLU A 81 -20.50 -2.15 -10.48
C GLU A 81 -20.20 -1.53 -9.10
N LYS A 82 -20.94 -0.50 -8.77
CA LYS A 82 -20.81 0.19 -7.48
C LYS A 82 -20.95 -0.78 -6.30
N GLY A 83 -19.94 -0.79 -5.44
CA GLY A 83 -19.91 -1.64 -4.26
C GLY A 83 -19.67 -3.12 -4.60
N PHE A 84 -19.04 -3.43 -5.75
CA PHE A 84 -18.62 -4.80 -6.08
C PHE A 84 -17.80 -5.40 -4.95
N ASN A 85 -18.22 -6.55 -4.43
CA ASN A 85 -17.65 -7.15 -3.22
C ASN A 85 -17.31 -8.64 -3.36
N GLU A 86 -17.28 -9.19 -4.55
CA GLU A 86 -16.69 -10.51 -4.78
C GLU A 86 -15.21 -10.47 -4.36
N GLY A 87 -14.73 -11.45 -3.62
CA GLY A 87 -13.37 -11.43 -3.07
C GLY A 87 -13.16 -10.53 -1.84
N MET A 88 -14.25 -10.01 -1.24
CA MET A 88 -14.21 -9.18 -0.01
C MET A 88 -13.55 -7.79 -0.20
N GLY A 89 -13.46 -7.30 -1.43
CA GLY A 89 -13.05 -5.92 -1.70
C GLY A 89 -14.17 -4.92 -1.39
N PRO A 90 -13.84 -3.65 -1.12
CA PRO A 90 -14.84 -2.63 -0.78
C PRO A 90 -15.56 -2.04 -1.99
N GLY A 91 -15.15 -2.35 -3.23
CA GLY A 91 -15.75 -1.80 -4.44
C GLY A 91 -15.08 -2.25 -5.72
N CYS A 92 -15.52 -1.67 -6.84
CA CYS A 92 -14.97 -1.87 -8.18
C CYS A 92 -13.81 -0.90 -8.48
N VAL A 93 -13.20 -1.03 -9.67
CA VAL A 93 -12.13 -0.13 -10.14
C VAL A 93 -12.59 1.33 -10.17
N ALA A 94 -13.79 1.61 -10.69
CA ALA A 94 -14.33 2.97 -10.72
C ALA A 94 -14.59 3.52 -9.30
N ASP A 95 -15.04 2.68 -8.36
CA ASP A 95 -15.21 3.06 -6.96
C ASP A 95 -13.87 3.46 -6.33
N TYR A 96 -12.80 2.69 -6.60
CA TYR A 96 -11.47 2.99 -6.07
C TYR A 96 -11.05 4.42 -6.44
N PHE A 97 -10.99 4.75 -7.72
CA PHE A 97 -10.53 6.07 -8.17
C PHE A 97 -11.45 7.21 -7.74
N ARG A 98 -12.77 6.99 -7.71
CA ARG A 98 -13.71 7.97 -7.18
C ARG A 98 -13.41 8.28 -5.70
N ASP A 99 -13.20 7.24 -4.89
CA ASP A 99 -12.96 7.39 -3.45
C ASP A 99 -11.57 8.01 -3.19
N GLN A 100 -10.51 7.58 -3.92
CA GLN A 100 -9.17 8.16 -3.77
C GLN A 100 -9.11 9.65 -4.15
N SER A 101 -9.87 10.05 -5.16
CA SER A 101 -9.93 11.44 -5.66
C SER A 101 -10.95 12.31 -4.94
N ALA A 102 -11.67 11.79 -3.94
CA ALA A 102 -12.82 12.46 -3.33
C ALA A 102 -13.88 12.90 -4.37
N GLY A 103 -14.10 12.06 -5.37
CA GLY A 103 -15.08 12.29 -6.45
C GLY A 103 -14.63 13.20 -7.59
N ARG A 104 -13.36 13.59 -7.63
CA ARG A 104 -12.82 14.42 -8.75
C ARG A 104 -12.65 13.61 -10.03
N LEU A 105 -12.21 12.35 -9.92
CA LEU A 105 -12.05 11.44 -11.06
C LEU A 105 -13.21 10.44 -11.10
N ASN A 106 -14.10 10.60 -12.08
CA ASN A 106 -15.20 9.69 -12.33
C ASN A 106 -14.93 8.90 -13.61
N LEU A 107 -14.66 7.60 -13.47
CA LEU A 107 -14.35 6.69 -14.57
C LEU A 107 -15.58 5.86 -14.96
N ALA A 108 -15.67 5.54 -16.25
CA ALA A 108 -16.55 4.51 -16.79
C ALA A 108 -15.76 3.65 -17.78
N PHE A 109 -15.83 2.35 -17.64
CA PHE A 109 -15.05 1.40 -18.43
C PHE A 109 -15.94 0.68 -19.46
N ASP A 110 -15.49 0.67 -20.70
CA ASP A 110 -16.16 -0.02 -21.79
C ASP A 110 -15.46 -1.34 -22.09
N ILE A 111 -16.16 -2.45 -21.90
CA ILE A 111 -15.59 -3.78 -22.00
C ILE A 111 -15.76 -4.31 -23.42
N TYR A 112 -14.66 -4.66 -24.08
CA TYR A 112 -14.60 -5.24 -25.42
C TYR A 112 -14.01 -6.64 -25.40
N GLY A 113 -14.45 -7.49 -26.30
CA GLY A 113 -13.97 -8.87 -26.46
C GLY A 113 -14.74 -9.89 -25.63
N PRO A 114 -14.18 -11.07 -25.33
CA PRO A 114 -12.76 -11.40 -25.52
C PRO A 114 -12.37 -11.59 -27.00
N VAL A 115 -11.21 -11.03 -27.34
CA VAL A 115 -10.54 -11.28 -28.64
C VAL A 115 -9.66 -12.51 -28.48
N LYS A 116 -9.86 -13.52 -29.33
CA LYS A 116 -9.02 -14.72 -29.32
C LYS A 116 -7.91 -14.59 -30.33
N ILE A 117 -6.65 -14.61 -29.87
CA ILE A 117 -5.49 -14.61 -30.76
C ILE A 117 -5.07 -16.04 -31.15
N ASP A 118 -4.41 -16.18 -32.29
CA ASP A 118 -3.93 -17.46 -32.81
C ASP A 118 -2.67 -17.98 -32.13
N GLN A 119 -2.09 -17.20 -31.21
CA GLN A 119 -0.92 -17.56 -30.43
C GLN A 119 -1.31 -18.36 -29.18
N GLY A 120 -0.59 -19.44 -28.90
CA GLY A 120 -0.75 -20.21 -27.67
C GLY A 120 0.08 -19.60 -26.53
N VAL A 121 -0.48 -19.54 -25.35
CA VAL A 121 0.20 -19.01 -24.16
C VAL A 121 1.49 -19.76 -23.82
N ARG A 122 1.53 -21.07 -24.09
CA ARG A 122 2.68 -21.95 -23.84
C ARG A 122 3.82 -21.80 -24.84
N SER A 123 3.59 -21.10 -25.95
CA SER A 123 4.62 -20.84 -26.95
C SER A 123 5.50 -19.64 -26.64
N HIS A 124 5.15 -18.89 -25.61
CA HIS A 124 5.93 -17.75 -25.15
C HIS A 124 7.16 -18.21 -24.36
N THR A 125 8.30 -17.63 -24.70
CA THR A 125 9.56 -17.80 -23.97
C THR A 125 9.85 -16.53 -23.18
N TYR A 126 10.71 -16.63 -22.18
CA TYR A 126 11.25 -15.46 -21.47
C TYR A 126 11.73 -14.41 -22.46
N ASN A 127 11.27 -13.18 -22.36
CA ASN A 127 11.48 -12.06 -23.30
C ASN A 127 10.75 -12.18 -24.66
N SER A 128 9.84 -13.12 -24.85
CA SER A 128 8.97 -13.04 -26.01
C SER A 128 7.93 -11.96 -25.78
N ASP A 129 7.92 -11.03 -26.65
CA ASP A 129 7.29 -9.74 -26.62
C ASP A 129 5.76 -9.84 -26.45
N GLY A 130 5.26 -9.58 -25.26
CA GLY A 130 3.84 -9.28 -25.08
C GLY A 130 3.32 -8.24 -26.06
N TRP A 131 4.19 -7.43 -26.61
CA TRP A 131 3.90 -6.50 -27.69
C TRP A 131 3.38 -7.18 -28.96
N GLU A 132 3.90 -8.34 -29.34
CA GLU A 132 3.40 -9.04 -30.53
C GLU A 132 1.99 -9.58 -30.32
N ASP A 133 1.65 -9.99 -29.11
CA ASP A 133 0.28 -10.39 -28.78
C ASP A 133 -0.65 -9.17 -28.77
N MET A 134 -0.23 -8.07 -28.17
CA MET A 134 -1.01 -6.82 -28.19
C MET A 134 -1.22 -6.32 -29.61
N LYS A 135 -0.23 -6.43 -30.50
CA LYS A 135 -0.40 -6.11 -31.92
C LYS A 135 -1.46 -6.99 -32.60
N LYS A 136 -1.50 -8.30 -32.28
CA LYS A 136 -2.53 -9.22 -32.79
C LYS A 136 -3.91 -8.83 -32.26
N VAL A 137 -4.01 -8.55 -30.95
CA VAL A 137 -5.26 -8.10 -30.32
C VAL A 137 -5.76 -6.83 -31.01
N LEU A 138 -4.90 -5.81 -31.15
CA LEU A 138 -5.27 -4.53 -31.77
C LEU A 138 -5.67 -4.70 -33.24
N LYS A 139 -5.08 -5.63 -33.96
CA LYS A 139 -5.44 -5.94 -35.35
C LYS A 139 -6.82 -6.57 -35.45
N LEU A 140 -7.20 -7.42 -34.51
CA LEU A 140 -8.47 -8.16 -34.52
C LEU A 140 -9.61 -7.33 -33.86
N LEU A 141 -9.29 -6.35 -33.03
CA LEU A 141 -10.27 -5.57 -32.28
C LEU A 141 -11.31 -4.87 -33.16
N PRO A 142 -10.98 -4.27 -34.32
CA PRO A 142 -11.96 -3.65 -35.22
C PRO A 142 -13.04 -4.61 -35.71
N GLU A 143 -12.70 -5.90 -35.88
CA GLU A 143 -13.64 -6.94 -36.35
C GLU A 143 -14.66 -7.31 -35.27
N THR A 144 -14.35 -7.06 -33.99
CA THR A 144 -15.15 -7.42 -32.83
C THR A 144 -15.95 -6.26 -32.26
N THR A 145 -15.71 -5.03 -32.73
CA THR A 145 -16.39 -3.83 -32.26
C THR A 145 -16.61 -2.81 -33.37
N GLY A 146 -17.77 -2.15 -33.37
CA GLY A 146 -18.06 -0.98 -34.19
C GLY A 146 -17.97 0.35 -33.42
N ALA A 147 -17.31 0.34 -32.26
CA ALA A 147 -17.26 1.49 -31.36
C ALA A 147 -16.37 2.62 -31.86
N ASP A 148 -16.71 3.85 -31.51
CA ASP A 148 -15.89 5.03 -31.72
C ASP A 148 -14.89 5.19 -30.57
N PHE A 149 -13.62 4.97 -30.85
CA PHE A 149 -12.54 5.08 -29.86
C PHE A 149 -12.06 6.50 -29.63
N SER A 150 -12.55 7.50 -30.39
CA SER A 150 -12.22 8.92 -30.12
C SER A 150 -12.79 9.43 -28.81
N VAL A 151 -13.78 8.75 -28.23
CA VAL A 151 -14.38 9.12 -26.94
C VAL A 151 -13.44 8.90 -25.74
N TYR A 152 -12.31 8.21 -25.93
CA TYR A 152 -11.32 7.94 -24.90
C TYR A 152 -10.20 8.99 -24.84
N ASP A 153 -10.26 10.00 -25.69
CA ASP A 153 -9.43 11.19 -25.64
C ASP A 153 -10.00 12.15 -24.57
N TRP A 154 -9.33 12.21 -23.42
CA TRP A 154 -9.81 12.99 -22.28
C TRP A 154 -9.52 14.48 -22.41
N ASN A 155 -8.44 14.83 -23.07
CA ASN A 155 -7.84 16.16 -23.14
C ASN A 155 -7.95 16.82 -24.53
N GLY A 156 -8.43 16.11 -25.54
CA GLY A 156 -8.63 16.63 -26.90
C GLY A 156 -7.37 16.70 -27.73
N ASP A 157 -6.36 15.89 -27.42
CA ASP A 157 -5.09 15.86 -28.17
C ASP A 157 -5.07 14.86 -29.34
N GLY A 158 -6.16 14.13 -29.53
CA GLY A 158 -6.32 13.14 -30.59
C GLY A 158 -5.86 11.73 -30.22
N GLN A 159 -5.52 11.50 -28.94
CA GLN A 159 -5.08 10.21 -28.45
C GLN A 159 -5.98 9.73 -27.32
N ALA A 160 -6.26 8.43 -27.28
CA ALA A 160 -6.82 7.84 -26.06
C ALA A 160 -5.78 7.88 -24.93
N ASN A 161 -6.17 8.32 -23.73
CA ASN A 161 -5.23 8.49 -22.65
C ASN A 161 -4.75 7.17 -22.07
N GLU A 162 -5.64 6.16 -22.00
CA GLU A 162 -5.37 4.85 -21.43
C GLU A 162 -6.19 3.76 -22.09
N VAL A 163 -5.62 2.57 -22.22
CA VAL A 163 -6.28 1.33 -22.65
C VAL A 163 -5.90 0.19 -21.70
N VAL A 164 -6.89 -0.49 -21.13
CA VAL A 164 -6.61 -1.64 -20.26
C VAL A 164 -6.78 -2.95 -21.04
N PHE A 165 -5.75 -3.76 -21.10
CA PHE A 165 -5.80 -5.12 -21.63
C PHE A 165 -5.87 -6.13 -20.50
N VAL A 166 -6.81 -7.06 -20.59
CA VAL A 166 -6.96 -8.16 -19.63
C VAL A 166 -6.75 -9.49 -20.34
N ALA A 167 -5.71 -10.20 -19.98
CA ALA A 167 -5.38 -11.49 -20.55
C ALA A 167 -6.02 -12.64 -19.75
N ALA A 168 -6.50 -13.66 -20.45
CA ALA A 168 -6.97 -14.88 -19.85
C ALA A 168 -5.85 -15.61 -19.10
N GLY A 169 -6.18 -16.19 -17.95
CA GLY A 169 -5.30 -17.07 -17.17
C GLY A 169 -4.32 -16.36 -16.27
N LEU A 170 -3.32 -17.13 -15.85
CA LEU A 170 -2.21 -16.67 -15.01
C LEU A 170 -1.06 -16.22 -15.91
N ILE A 171 -0.61 -15.01 -15.68
CA ILE A 171 0.61 -14.49 -16.28
C ILE A 171 1.63 -14.29 -15.18
N GLY A 172 2.81 -14.82 -15.37
CA GLY A 172 3.88 -14.74 -14.40
C GLY A 172 4.81 -15.91 -14.50
N ASN A 173 5.88 -15.86 -13.74
CA ASN A 173 6.87 -16.92 -13.70
C ASN A 173 6.25 -18.25 -13.34
N THR A 174 6.26 -19.22 -14.25
CA THR A 174 5.99 -20.59 -13.87
C THR A 174 7.25 -21.22 -13.33
N MET A 175 7.11 -22.14 -12.38
CA MET A 175 8.21 -22.94 -11.82
C MET A 175 9.08 -23.66 -12.88
N ASN A 176 8.69 -23.64 -14.14
CA ASN A 176 9.36 -24.30 -15.27
C ASN A 176 10.09 -23.33 -16.21
N GLY A 177 10.27 -22.06 -15.83
CA GLY A 177 11.05 -21.09 -16.60
C GLY A 177 10.38 -20.58 -17.87
N ASN A 178 9.10 -20.87 -18.10
CA ASN A 178 8.34 -20.30 -19.19
C ASN A 178 7.73 -18.99 -18.75
N TYR A 179 8.02 -17.93 -19.46
CA TYR A 179 7.51 -16.60 -19.20
C TYR A 179 6.24 -16.34 -19.96
N TYR A 180 5.30 -15.76 -19.25
CA TYR A 180 4.11 -15.17 -19.82
C TYR A 180 4.18 -13.65 -19.66
N LEU A 181 3.28 -12.95 -20.31
CA LEU A 181 3.08 -11.53 -20.14
C LEU A 181 2.93 -11.20 -18.64
N GLY A 182 3.75 -10.32 -18.10
CA GLY A 182 3.58 -9.79 -16.75
C GLY A 182 2.62 -8.61 -16.75
N PRO A 183 1.94 -8.35 -15.62
CA PRO A 183 1.28 -7.06 -15.43
C PRO A 183 2.27 -5.93 -15.62
N GLY A 184 1.82 -4.84 -16.19
CA GLY A 184 2.66 -3.68 -16.43
C GLY A 184 1.91 -2.58 -17.15
N SER A 185 2.41 -1.36 -17.03
CA SER A 185 1.95 -0.20 -17.76
C SER A 185 2.99 0.23 -18.78
N TYR A 186 2.56 0.56 -19.98
CA TYR A 186 3.44 0.75 -21.12
C TYR A 186 2.95 1.92 -21.98
N PHE A 187 3.90 2.56 -22.67
CA PHE A 187 3.58 3.51 -23.72
C PHE A 187 3.08 2.79 -24.98
N GLN A 188 2.40 3.54 -25.86
CA GLN A 188 1.91 3.04 -27.13
C GLN A 188 2.94 2.14 -27.86
N ILE A 189 2.51 0.98 -28.30
CA ILE A 189 3.33 0.12 -29.13
C ILE A 189 3.56 0.80 -30.49
N PRO A 190 4.81 0.95 -30.95
CA PRO A 190 5.10 1.64 -32.20
C PRO A 190 4.32 1.06 -33.40
N ASN A 191 3.77 1.99 -34.22
CA ASN A 191 3.00 1.66 -35.43
C ASN A 191 1.71 0.86 -35.17
N THR A 192 1.12 0.97 -33.99
CA THR A 192 -0.20 0.42 -33.69
C THR A 192 -1.19 1.53 -33.41
N LYS A 193 -2.47 1.26 -33.64
CA LYS A 193 -3.57 2.17 -33.38
C LYS A 193 -4.79 1.40 -32.88
N LEU A 194 -5.65 2.09 -32.16
CA LEU A 194 -6.99 1.64 -31.83
C LEU A 194 -7.91 1.69 -33.06
N PRO A 195 -9.08 1.05 -33.02
CA PRO A 195 -10.09 1.15 -34.06
C PRO A 195 -10.36 2.63 -34.43
N GLY A 196 -10.63 2.88 -35.71
CA GLY A 196 -10.79 4.23 -36.22
C GLY A 196 -9.46 4.98 -36.47
N GLY A 197 -8.32 4.34 -36.23
CA GLY A 197 -7.01 4.93 -36.45
C GLY A 197 -6.54 5.86 -35.32
N ILE A 198 -7.13 5.73 -34.13
CA ILE A 198 -6.84 6.56 -32.95
C ILE A 198 -5.53 6.09 -32.31
N ASP A 199 -4.64 7.02 -32.03
CA ASP A 199 -3.45 6.77 -31.22
C ASP A 199 -3.83 6.61 -29.75
N TYR A 200 -2.94 6.04 -28.93
CA TYR A 200 -3.12 5.95 -27.48
C TYR A 200 -1.81 6.24 -26.78
N PHE A 201 -1.89 6.82 -25.61
CA PHE A 201 -0.69 7.25 -24.88
C PHE A 201 -0.12 6.12 -24.04
N PHE A 202 -0.95 5.54 -23.16
CA PHE A 202 -0.59 4.41 -22.30
C PHE A 202 -1.48 3.19 -22.55
N TYR A 203 -0.98 2.01 -22.20
CA TYR A 203 -1.82 0.86 -21.95
C TYR A 203 -1.35 0.10 -20.71
N SER A 204 -2.31 -0.39 -19.94
CA SER A 204 -2.10 -1.33 -18.85
C SER A 204 -2.38 -2.74 -19.32
N LEU A 205 -1.50 -3.69 -18.98
CA LEU A 205 -1.70 -5.11 -19.19
C LEU A 205 -1.85 -5.80 -17.86
N VAL A 206 -2.96 -6.50 -17.65
CA VAL A 206 -3.24 -7.26 -16.44
C VAL A 206 -3.77 -8.65 -16.77
N CYS A 207 -3.87 -9.51 -15.75
CA CYS A 207 -4.21 -10.91 -15.92
C CYS A 207 -5.46 -11.28 -15.14
N GLU A 208 -6.17 -12.27 -15.65
CA GLU A 208 -7.32 -12.86 -15.00
C GLU A 208 -6.97 -13.41 -13.61
N ARG A 209 -5.77 -13.99 -13.45
CA ARG A 209 -5.34 -14.67 -12.23
C ARG A 209 -4.06 -14.07 -11.68
N ILE A 210 -3.93 -14.10 -10.36
CA ILE A 210 -2.77 -13.58 -9.66
C ILE A 210 -1.84 -14.68 -9.14
N HIS A 211 -2.42 -15.81 -8.73
CA HIS A 211 -1.66 -16.95 -8.22
C HIS A 211 -2.46 -18.24 -8.37
N GLY A 212 -1.90 -19.23 -9.05
CA GLY A 212 -2.57 -20.52 -9.27
C GLY A 212 -3.96 -20.35 -9.88
N ASP A 213 -4.98 -20.79 -9.16
CA ASP A 213 -6.38 -20.69 -9.61
C ASP A 213 -7.14 -19.47 -9.05
N PHE A 214 -6.47 -18.60 -8.28
CA PHE A 214 -7.11 -17.43 -7.71
C PHE A 214 -7.29 -16.32 -8.74
N LEU A 215 -8.51 -15.82 -8.87
CA LEU A 215 -8.79 -14.63 -9.67
C LEU A 215 -8.07 -13.42 -9.06
N SER A 216 -7.53 -12.60 -9.93
CA SER A 216 -6.95 -11.31 -9.54
C SER A 216 -8.07 -10.35 -9.12
N GLY A 217 -7.89 -9.70 -7.98
CA GLY A 217 -8.70 -8.54 -7.61
C GLY A 217 -8.34 -7.30 -8.45
N ILE A 218 -8.80 -6.15 -8.00
CA ILE A 218 -8.58 -4.89 -8.71
C ILE A 218 -7.19 -4.29 -8.50
N GLY A 219 -6.41 -4.78 -7.51
CA GLY A 219 -5.18 -4.15 -7.05
C GLY A 219 -4.15 -3.89 -8.15
N THR A 220 -3.83 -4.93 -8.95
CA THR A 220 -2.92 -4.75 -10.07
C THR A 220 -3.49 -3.81 -11.14
N ILE A 221 -4.81 -3.87 -11.38
CA ILE A 221 -5.48 -2.98 -12.33
C ILE A 221 -5.29 -1.52 -11.92
N VAL A 222 -5.60 -1.20 -10.66
CA VAL A 222 -5.51 0.20 -10.18
C VAL A 222 -4.07 0.67 -10.03
N HIS A 223 -3.11 -0.23 -9.75
CA HIS A 223 -1.69 0.06 -9.75
C HIS A 223 -1.22 0.47 -11.16
N GLU A 224 -1.41 -0.40 -12.14
CA GLU A 224 -0.96 -0.16 -13.52
C GLU A 224 -1.65 1.07 -14.12
N PHE A 225 -2.95 1.22 -13.87
CA PHE A 225 -3.69 2.41 -14.31
C PHE A 225 -3.16 3.71 -13.68
N SER A 226 -2.67 3.64 -12.44
CA SER A 226 -2.14 4.82 -11.74
C SER A 226 -0.88 5.39 -12.39
N HIS A 227 -0.12 4.59 -13.15
CA HIS A 227 0.98 5.09 -13.96
C HIS A 227 0.51 6.06 -15.03
N SER A 228 -0.64 5.83 -15.66
CA SER A 228 -1.21 6.76 -16.65
C SER A 228 -1.71 8.07 -16.02
N LEU A 229 -1.88 8.10 -14.70
CA LEU A 229 -2.17 9.32 -13.94
C LEU A 229 -0.89 10.07 -13.49
N GLY A 230 0.29 9.46 -13.68
CA GLY A 230 1.58 10.05 -13.34
C GLY A 230 2.20 9.56 -12.03
N LEU A 231 1.71 8.47 -11.44
CA LEU A 231 2.31 7.88 -10.26
C LEU A 231 3.41 6.87 -10.63
N PRO A 232 4.62 6.98 -10.07
CA PRO A 232 5.70 6.03 -10.28
C PRO A 232 5.59 4.81 -9.39
N ASP A 233 6.34 3.78 -9.72
CA ASP A 233 6.64 2.70 -8.79
C ASP A 233 7.43 3.22 -7.59
N LEU A 234 7.07 2.76 -6.39
CA LEU A 234 7.71 3.15 -5.14
C LEU A 234 8.56 2.03 -4.53
N TYR A 235 8.54 0.83 -5.12
CA TYR A 235 9.50 -0.20 -4.76
C TYR A 235 10.91 0.13 -5.27
N PRO A 236 11.96 -0.32 -4.56
CA PRO A 236 13.32 0.04 -4.93
C PRO A 236 13.79 -0.66 -6.20
N PHE A 237 14.36 0.13 -7.12
CA PHE A 237 15.03 -0.38 -8.32
C PHE A 237 16.51 -0.64 -8.02
N GLY A 238 17.04 -1.78 -8.52
CA GLY A 238 18.45 -2.11 -8.37
C GLY A 238 18.76 -3.60 -8.44
N SER A 239 19.73 -4.05 -7.66
CA SER A 239 20.22 -5.44 -7.63
C SER A 239 19.22 -6.45 -7.04
N GLY A 240 18.08 -6.00 -6.53
CA GLY A 240 17.08 -6.83 -5.87
C GLY A 240 17.44 -7.19 -4.42
N THR A 241 18.40 -6.48 -3.82
CA THR A 241 18.79 -6.65 -2.42
C THR A 241 18.20 -5.59 -1.49
N ALA A 242 17.65 -4.51 -2.04
CA ALA A 242 16.98 -3.50 -1.25
C ALA A 242 15.62 -4.00 -0.73
N PHE A 243 15.31 -3.63 0.50
CA PHE A 243 14.01 -3.87 1.09
C PHE A 243 13.13 -2.66 0.84
N SER A 244 11.90 -2.88 0.42
CA SER A 244 10.94 -1.80 0.43
C SER A 244 10.55 -1.46 1.87
N THR A 245 10.54 -0.17 2.19
CA THR A 245 10.13 0.29 3.51
C THR A 245 8.63 0.56 3.59
N VAL A 246 7.96 0.76 2.45
CA VAL A 246 6.51 1.05 2.38
C VAL A 246 5.68 -0.19 2.02
N ASP A 247 6.08 -0.95 1.03
CA ASP A 247 5.52 -2.25 0.57
C ASP A 247 3.97 -2.31 0.65
N GLU A 248 3.39 -3.13 1.52
CA GLU A 248 1.94 -3.33 1.66
C GLU A 248 1.17 -2.09 2.15
N TRP A 249 1.87 -1.03 2.57
CA TRP A 249 1.26 0.24 2.96
C TRP A 249 0.90 1.14 1.77
N ASP A 250 1.46 0.88 0.59
CA ASP A 250 1.36 1.75 -0.57
C ASP A 250 0.94 1.00 -1.83
N LEU A 251 -0.01 1.57 -2.60
CA LEU A 251 -0.49 0.96 -3.84
C LEU A 251 0.63 0.79 -4.87
N MET A 252 1.49 1.80 -4.99
CA MET A 252 2.56 1.82 -6.00
C MET A 252 3.82 1.05 -5.57
N ASP A 253 3.72 0.29 -4.46
CA ASP A 253 4.69 -0.73 -4.05
C ASP A 253 3.99 -2.11 -3.96
N GLY A 254 4.07 -2.82 -2.85
CA GLY A 254 3.49 -4.15 -2.66
C GLY A 254 2.00 -4.16 -2.28
N GLY A 255 1.41 -3.00 -2.03
CA GLY A 255 0.02 -2.87 -1.62
C GLY A 255 -1.00 -3.35 -2.65
N ASN A 256 -0.65 -3.31 -3.94
CA ASN A 256 -1.49 -3.83 -5.02
C ASN A 256 -1.81 -5.34 -4.88
N PHE A 257 -1.04 -6.09 -4.09
CA PHE A 257 -1.24 -7.52 -3.86
C PHE A 257 -2.00 -7.86 -2.58
N THR A 258 -2.35 -6.87 -1.75
CA THR A 258 -3.05 -7.11 -0.50
C THR A 258 -4.38 -7.83 -0.74
N ASN A 259 -4.62 -8.89 0.06
CA ASN A 259 -5.78 -9.76 -0.09
C ASN A 259 -5.98 -10.24 -1.55
N TYR A 260 -4.92 -10.74 -2.21
CA TYR A 260 -4.94 -11.16 -3.63
C TYR A 260 -5.38 -10.03 -4.59
N GLY A 261 -5.10 -8.80 -4.25
CA GLY A 261 -5.49 -7.61 -5.02
C GLY A 261 -6.94 -7.20 -4.83
N TRP A 262 -7.71 -7.85 -3.94
CA TRP A 262 -9.11 -7.48 -3.71
C TRP A 262 -9.26 -6.23 -2.86
N CYS A 263 -8.26 -5.92 -2.03
CA CYS A 263 -8.31 -4.78 -1.13
C CYS A 263 -7.00 -3.99 -1.18
N PRO A 264 -6.69 -3.34 -2.33
CA PRO A 264 -5.52 -2.48 -2.41
C PRO A 264 -5.66 -1.31 -1.43
N PRO A 265 -4.56 -0.83 -0.81
CA PRO A 265 -4.61 0.29 0.11
C PRO A 265 -5.09 1.57 -0.59
N SER A 266 -5.58 2.49 0.19
CA SER A 266 -5.81 3.86 -0.27
C SER A 266 -4.51 4.48 -0.76
N LEU A 267 -4.59 5.34 -1.78
CA LEU A 267 -3.46 6.18 -2.18
C LEU A 267 -2.95 6.97 -0.98
N SER A 268 -1.64 7.01 -0.82
CA SER A 268 -0.97 7.76 0.23
C SER A 268 -1.19 9.28 0.09
N ALA A 269 -0.91 10.01 1.15
CA ALA A 269 -0.97 11.46 1.12
C ALA A 269 -0.01 12.05 0.08
N MET A 270 1.15 11.41 -0.18
CA MET A 270 2.11 11.82 -1.21
C MET A 270 1.52 11.70 -2.61
N GLU A 271 0.94 10.55 -2.93
CA GLU A 271 0.31 10.28 -4.22
C GLU A 271 -0.87 11.23 -4.47
N ARG A 272 -1.75 11.40 -3.47
CA ARG A 272 -2.86 12.35 -3.57
C ARG A 272 -2.40 13.79 -3.69
N MET A 273 -1.30 14.18 -3.02
CA MET A 273 -0.70 15.51 -3.13
C MET A 273 -0.16 15.74 -4.54
N TYR A 274 0.56 14.75 -5.09
CA TYR A 274 1.09 14.83 -6.44
C TYR A 274 -0.02 14.95 -7.50
N LEU A 275 -1.11 14.19 -7.34
CA LEU A 275 -2.27 14.24 -8.22
C LEU A 275 -3.16 15.49 -8.01
N GLY A 276 -2.83 16.36 -7.05
CA GLY A 276 -3.64 17.53 -6.72
C GLY A 276 -4.97 17.19 -6.02
N TRP A 277 -5.09 15.98 -5.47
CA TRP A 277 -6.31 15.50 -4.80
C TRP A 277 -6.32 15.79 -3.31
N ALA A 278 -5.18 16.05 -2.71
CA ALA A 278 -5.05 16.48 -1.31
C ALA A 278 -4.02 17.60 -1.17
N THR A 279 -4.18 18.40 -0.12
CA THR A 279 -3.21 19.42 0.28
C THR A 279 -2.91 19.21 1.75
N PRO A 280 -1.81 18.50 2.09
CA PRO A 280 -1.36 18.35 3.47
C PRO A 280 -1.14 19.69 4.13
N GLU A 281 -1.52 19.81 5.41
CA GLU A 281 -1.27 21.00 6.22
C GLU A 281 0.18 21.01 6.69
N GLU A 282 0.92 22.11 6.43
CA GLU A 282 2.29 22.24 6.89
C GLU A 282 2.35 22.70 8.35
N LEU A 283 2.99 21.89 9.19
CA LEU A 283 3.21 22.21 10.61
C LEU A 283 4.49 23.04 10.76
N THR A 284 4.34 24.28 11.20
CA THR A 284 5.45 25.23 11.37
C THR A 284 5.65 25.68 12.80
N GLU A 285 4.59 25.68 13.62
CA GLU A 285 4.58 26.19 14.98
C GLU A 285 4.17 25.10 15.99
N PRO A 286 4.66 25.16 17.23
CA PRO A 286 4.28 24.21 18.26
C PRO A 286 2.76 24.09 18.43
N THR A 287 2.24 22.88 18.22
CA THR A 287 0.80 22.62 18.28
C THR A 287 0.50 21.20 18.79
N THR A 288 -0.75 20.96 19.18
CA THR A 288 -1.30 19.61 19.37
C THR A 288 -2.32 19.33 18.28
N ILE A 289 -2.18 18.21 17.61
CA ILE A 289 -3.18 17.69 16.70
C ILE A 289 -4.03 16.68 17.47
N GLU A 290 -5.33 16.90 17.48
CA GLU A 290 -6.28 16.03 18.16
C GLU A 290 -7.26 15.41 17.17
N GLY A 291 -7.56 14.13 17.33
CA GLY A 291 -8.60 13.44 16.59
C GLY A 291 -8.36 13.35 15.08
N MET A 292 -7.10 13.23 14.64
CA MET A 292 -6.73 13.03 13.25
C MET A 292 -7.34 11.73 12.72
N LYS A 293 -8.32 11.85 11.83
CA LYS A 293 -9.02 10.71 11.22
C LYS A 293 -8.10 9.94 10.26
N PRO A 294 -8.41 8.65 10.00
CA PRO A 294 -7.77 7.92 8.91
C PRO A 294 -7.94 8.64 7.56
N LEU A 295 -6.91 8.58 6.72
CA LEU A 295 -6.90 9.22 5.41
C LEU A 295 -8.05 8.73 4.52
N SER A 296 -8.35 7.42 4.58
CA SER A 296 -9.47 6.78 3.87
C SER A 296 -10.85 7.20 4.39
N GLU A 297 -10.93 7.77 5.59
CA GLU A 297 -12.17 8.26 6.20
C GLU A 297 -12.31 9.80 6.12
N GLY A 298 -11.60 10.42 5.18
CA GLY A 298 -11.61 11.87 4.96
C GLY A 298 -10.74 12.66 5.95
N GLY A 299 -9.74 12.01 6.57
CA GLY A 299 -8.74 12.66 7.40
C GLY A 299 -7.79 13.54 6.60
N ASN A 300 -7.16 14.51 7.28
CA ASN A 300 -6.08 15.31 6.73
C ASN A 300 -4.73 14.58 6.89
N ALA A 301 -3.78 14.97 6.05
CA ALA A 301 -2.37 14.67 6.26
C ALA A 301 -1.62 15.95 6.69
N TYR A 302 -0.47 15.76 7.34
CA TYR A 302 0.38 16.86 7.80
C TYR A 302 1.77 16.73 7.20
N LEU A 303 2.41 17.87 6.96
CA LEU A 303 3.74 17.98 6.38
C LEU A 303 4.68 18.71 7.35
N VAL A 304 5.87 18.15 7.55
CA VAL A 304 6.95 18.76 8.35
C VAL A 304 8.17 18.93 7.47
N ARG A 305 8.44 20.15 7.04
CA ARG A 305 9.48 20.44 6.04
C ARG A 305 10.85 20.64 6.68
N SER A 306 11.90 20.14 6.03
CA SER A 306 13.29 20.44 6.38
C SER A 306 13.62 21.90 6.16
N THR A 307 14.47 22.47 7.02
CA THR A 307 14.96 23.84 6.86
C THR A 307 16.14 23.96 5.89
N GLY A 308 16.76 22.83 5.52
CA GLY A 308 17.91 22.80 4.62
C GLY A 308 17.58 22.48 3.17
N ASN A 309 16.48 21.77 2.95
CA ASN A 309 16.00 21.41 1.61
C ASN A 309 14.47 21.39 1.63
N SER A 310 13.84 22.28 0.85
CA SER A 310 12.37 22.38 0.80
C SER A 310 11.69 21.16 0.19
N GLU A 311 12.39 20.38 -0.60
CA GLU A 311 11.89 19.14 -1.21
C GLU A 311 12.08 17.92 -0.29
N GLU A 312 12.72 18.09 0.88
CA GLU A 312 12.86 17.07 1.90
C GLU A 312 11.94 17.37 3.09
N TYR A 313 11.03 16.44 3.38
CA TYR A 313 10.01 16.61 4.41
C TYR A 313 9.54 15.29 4.97
N TYR A 314 8.90 15.34 6.13
CA TYR A 314 8.10 14.22 6.64
C TYR A 314 6.64 14.46 6.29
N LEU A 315 5.97 13.37 5.91
CA LEU A 315 4.55 13.35 5.62
C LEU A 315 3.86 12.40 6.61
N LEU A 316 2.85 12.92 7.31
CA LEU A 316 2.15 12.23 8.38
C LEU A 316 0.74 11.91 7.92
N GLU A 317 0.35 10.65 8.01
CA GLU A 317 -1.02 10.22 7.72
C GLU A 317 -1.48 9.14 8.71
N ASN A 318 -2.76 9.10 9.01
CA ASN A 318 -3.35 8.07 9.85
C ASN A 318 -3.95 6.97 8.96
N ARG A 319 -3.66 5.72 9.26
CA ARG A 319 -4.22 4.54 8.60
C ARG A 319 -5.02 3.70 9.58
N ARG A 320 -6.09 3.11 9.06
CA ARG A 320 -6.94 2.19 9.80
C ARG A 320 -7.37 1.05 8.89
N GLN A 321 -7.31 -0.19 9.40
CA GLN A 321 -7.71 -1.40 8.69
C GLN A 321 -9.24 -1.45 8.45
N THR A 322 -9.75 -0.52 7.66
CA THR A 322 -11.16 -0.39 7.25
C THR A 322 -11.26 0.04 5.79
N GLY A 323 -12.35 -0.28 5.10
CA GLY A 323 -12.55 0.10 3.71
C GLY A 323 -11.39 -0.38 2.83
N TRP A 324 -10.82 0.52 2.01
CA TRP A 324 -9.68 0.21 1.15
C TRP A 324 -8.41 -0.15 1.92
N ASP A 325 -8.25 0.34 3.14
CA ASP A 325 -7.09 0.04 3.99
C ASP A 325 -7.26 -1.23 4.83
N TYR A 326 -8.33 -2.02 4.62
CA TYR A 326 -8.58 -3.26 5.37
C TYR A 326 -7.40 -4.24 5.29
N GLY A 327 -6.75 -4.32 4.13
CA GLY A 327 -5.58 -5.16 3.89
C GLY A 327 -4.24 -4.60 4.39
N CYS A 328 -4.19 -3.38 4.90
CA CYS A 328 -2.95 -2.77 5.39
C CYS A 328 -2.36 -3.52 6.59
N PRO A 329 -1.03 -3.44 6.82
CA PRO A 329 -0.37 -4.18 7.89
C PRO A 329 -0.80 -3.81 9.31
N GLY A 330 -1.39 -2.62 9.54
CA GLY A 330 -1.74 -2.17 10.88
C GLY A 330 -2.59 -0.91 10.93
N ASN A 331 -2.66 -0.29 12.11
CA ASN A 331 -3.41 0.94 12.39
C ASN A 331 -2.51 1.94 13.10
N GLY A 332 -2.68 3.23 12.83
CA GLY A 332 -2.01 4.32 13.52
C GLY A 332 -1.37 5.34 12.59
N LEU A 333 -0.52 6.18 13.16
CA LEU A 333 0.19 7.23 12.44
C LEU A 333 1.37 6.63 11.66
N LEU A 334 1.37 6.81 10.36
CA LEU A 334 2.54 6.60 9.51
C LEU A 334 3.30 7.91 9.35
N ILE A 335 4.62 7.84 9.40
CA ILE A 335 5.51 8.99 9.18
C ILE A 335 6.45 8.61 8.05
N PHE A 336 6.21 9.19 6.88
CA PHE A 336 7.05 9.00 5.70
C PHE A 336 8.20 10.02 5.69
N HIS A 337 9.36 9.58 5.26
CA HIS A 337 10.49 10.43 4.91
C HIS A 337 10.50 10.59 3.39
N VAL A 338 10.30 11.80 2.92
CA VAL A 338 10.28 12.15 1.50
C VAL A 338 11.45 13.05 1.18
N ASP A 339 12.21 12.71 0.16
CA ASP A 339 13.20 13.58 -0.50
C ASP A 339 12.80 13.67 -1.98
N PHE A 340 11.84 14.56 -2.26
CA PHE A 340 11.20 14.64 -3.56
C PHE A 340 12.17 15.09 -4.64
N ASP A 341 12.26 14.27 -5.69
CA ASP A 341 13.02 14.57 -6.89
C ASP A 341 12.09 14.39 -8.09
N ARG A 342 11.71 15.52 -8.71
CA ARG A 342 10.77 15.51 -9.84
C ARG A 342 11.28 14.66 -11.02
N THR A 343 12.58 14.64 -11.26
CA THR A 343 13.15 13.85 -12.36
C THR A 343 13.03 12.35 -12.04
N ALA A 344 13.43 11.94 -10.83
CA ALA A 344 13.29 10.56 -10.40
C ALA A 344 11.83 10.09 -10.43
N TRP A 345 10.89 10.97 -10.06
CA TRP A 345 9.46 10.70 -10.11
C TRP A 345 8.98 10.46 -11.56
N LEU A 346 9.25 11.38 -12.46
CA LEU A 346 8.82 11.30 -13.86
C LEU A 346 9.50 10.18 -14.64
N GLU A 347 10.73 9.83 -14.29
CA GLU A 347 11.48 8.72 -14.89
C GLU A 347 11.16 7.36 -14.27
N ASN A 348 10.17 7.29 -13.38
CA ASN A 348 9.80 6.06 -12.65
C ASN A 348 10.99 5.43 -11.91
N TYR A 349 11.78 6.25 -11.18
CA TYR A 349 13.01 5.83 -10.52
C TYR A 349 13.17 6.50 -9.14
N VAL A 350 12.13 6.42 -8.30
CA VAL A 350 12.07 7.11 -7.00
C VAL A 350 13.02 6.47 -6.01
N ASN A 351 12.82 5.19 -5.73
CA ASN A 351 13.62 4.42 -4.77
C ASN A 351 14.64 3.54 -5.49
N THR A 352 15.83 3.40 -4.90
CA THR A 352 16.94 2.61 -5.45
C THR A 352 17.67 1.86 -4.34
N ASP A 353 18.57 0.93 -4.71
CA ASP A 353 19.44 0.24 -3.75
C ASP A 353 20.30 1.19 -2.89
N VAL A 354 20.51 2.43 -3.36
CA VAL A 354 21.42 3.40 -2.72
C VAL A 354 20.68 4.52 -2.00
N LYS A 355 19.45 4.82 -2.41
CA LYS A 355 18.67 5.92 -1.84
C LYS A 355 17.19 5.62 -1.87
N ASP A 356 16.60 5.68 -0.71
CA ASP A 356 15.18 5.53 -0.46
C ASP A 356 14.57 6.94 -0.34
N ARG A 357 14.10 7.52 -1.49
CA ARG A 357 13.56 8.88 -1.50
C ARG A 357 12.14 8.97 -0.94
N TYR A 358 11.47 7.84 -0.85
CA TYR A 358 10.17 7.70 -0.24
C TYR A 358 10.15 6.44 0.61
N GLY A 359 10.22 6.62 1.91
CA GLY A 359 10.30 5.52 2.86
C GLY A 359 9.58 5.81 4.17
N LEU A 360 9.46 4.81 5.03
CA LEU A 360 8.81 4.90 6.34
C LEU A 360 9.81 4.90 7.48
N PHE A 361 9.52 5.71 8.51
CA PHE A 361 10.09 5.50 9.83
C PHE A 361 9.31 4.39 10.54
N HIS A 362 9.91 3.21 10.64
CA HIS A 362 9.28 2.11 11.39
C HIS A 362 9.31 2.39 12.89
N ALA A 363 8.13 2.46 13.50
CA ALA A 363 8.00 2.79 14.92
C ALA A 363 8.74 1.80 15.86
N SER A 364 9.03 0.58 15.39
CA SER A 364 9.89 -0.36 16.12
C SER A 364 11.35 0.09 16.26
N GLY A 365 11.79 1.08 15.47
CA GLY A 365 13.18 1.53 15.41
C GLY A 365 14.16 0.52 14.82
N LYS A 366 13.66 -0.51 14.17
CA LYS A 366 14.47 -1.60 13.61
C LYS A 366 14.25 -1.70 12.11
N ASP A 367 15.30 -1.88 11.33
CA ASP A 367 15.19 -2.38 9.98
C ASP A 367 14.76 -3.86 9.97
N PHE A 368 14.40 -4.39 8.81
CA PHE A 368 13.93 -5.77 8.71
C PHE A 368 14.96 -6.79 9.22
N ARG A 369 16.23 -6.58 8.98
CA ARG A 369 17.32 -7.48 9.42
C ARG A 369 17.48 -7.48 10.93
N ALA A 370 17.37 -6.30 11.56
CA ALA A 370 17.44 -6.17 13.01
C ALA A 370 16.15 -6.66 13.70
N TRP A 371 15.01 -6.56 13.03
CA TRP A 371 13.73 -7.01 13.55
C TRP A 371 13.59 -8.53 13.51
N CYS A 372 14.07 -9.18 12.46
CA CYS A 372 14.01 -10.63 12.29
C CYS A 372 15.27 -11.32 12.83
N PRO A 373 15.39 -11.56 14.16
CA PRO A 373 16.63 -12.04 14.77
C PRO A 373 16.90 -13.51 14.48
N GLN A 374 15.91 -14.28 14.03
CA GLN A 374 16.02 -15.71 13.76
C GLN A 374 16.05 -15.94 12.26
N ASN A 375 17.23 -15.94 11.73
CA ASN A 375 17.47 -16.17 10.31
C ASN A 375 17.14 -17.60 9.87
N ASN A 376 16.96 -18.57 10.75
CA ASN A 376 16.69 -20.00 10.49
C ASN A 376 17.41 -20.56 9.23
N GLY A 377 18.61 -20.03 8.91
CA GLY A 377 19.36 -20.35 7.70
C GLY A 377 18.83 -19.73 6.41
N LYS A 378 17.83 -18.86 6.47
CA LYS A 378 17.34 -18.12 5.30
C LYS A 378 18.23 -16.89 5.04
N ASP A 379 18.47 -16.61 3.77
CA ASP A 379 19.15 -15.40 3.35
C ASP A 379 18.22 -14.19 3.47
N LEU A 380 18.36 -13.39 4.52
CA LEU A 380 17.62 -12.17 4.73
C LEU A 380 18.17 -10.97 3.93
N THR A 381 19.14 -11.19 3.05
CA THR A 381 19.64 -10.15 2.14
C THR A 381 18.64 -9.86 1.01
N ARG A 382 17.67 -10.74 0.82
CA ARG A 382 16.56 -10.53 -0.09
C ARG A 382 15.26 -10.40 0.69
N TRP A 383 14.37 -9.57 0.22
CA TRP A 383 12.97 -9.53 0.65
C TRP A 383 12.41 -10.93 0.42
N THR A 384 12.25 -11.69 1.49
CA THR A 384 11.98 -13.13 1.38
C THR A 384 10.57 -13.37 0.85
N GLU A 385 10.37 -14.52 0.19
CA GLU A 385 9.06 -15.02 -0.21
C GLU A 385 8.15 -15.34 1.00
N ASP A 386 8.63 -15.11 2.23
CA ASP A 386 7.88 -15.28 3.46
C ASP A 386 7.04 -14.03 3.74
N ASN A 387 5.89 -13.96 3.08
CA ASN A 387 4.96 -12.85 3.18
C ASN A 387 4.51 -12.58 4.62
N TRP A 388 4.39 -13.63 5.45
CA TRP A 388 3.99 -13.47 6.84
C TRP A 388 5.02 -12.68 7.66
N LEU A 389 6.31 -12.99 7.51
CA LEU A 389 7.37 -12.25 8.19
C LEU A 389 7.41 -10.80 7.73
N ARG A 390 7.19 -10.56 6.46
CA ARG A 390 7.16 -9.22 5.87
C ARG A 390 5.99 -8.40 6.43
N SER A 391 4.76 -8.90 6.34
CA SER A 391 3.59 -8.21 6.87
C SER A 391 3.69 -7.99 8.38
N SER A 392 4.26 -8.96 9.12
CA SER A 392 4.50 -8.82 10.55
C SER A 392 5.54 -7.73 10.87
N TYR A 393 6.57 -7.57 10.03
CA TYR A 393 7.52 -6.47 10.16
C TYR A 393 6.84 -5.13 9.83
N LEU A 394 6.13 -5.03 8.72
CA LEU A 394 5.44 -3.82 8.29
C LEU A 394 4.39 -3.35 9.32
N SER A 395 3.79 -4.27 10.06
CA SER A 395 2.87 -3.92 11.16
C SER A 395 3.54 -3.14 12.29
N THR A 396 4.89 -3.13 12.34
CA THR A 396 5.66 -2.37 13.33
C THR A 396 5.97 -0.93 12.90
N SER A 397 5.45 -0.49 11.75
CA SER A 397 5.71 0.84 11.19
C SER A 397 4.87 1.93 11.83
N ALA A 398 3.63 1.62 12.16
CA ALA A 398 2.69 2.61 12.67
C ALA A 398 2.95 2.99 14.14
N TYR A 399 2.85 4.29 14.43
CA TYR A 399 2.90 4.83 15.78
C TYR A 399 1.49 4.93 16.40
N PRO A 400 1.35 4.71 17.74
CA PRO A 400 2.37 4.24 18.67
C PRO A 400 2.63 2.73 18.50
N TYR A 401 3.88 2.31 18.69
CA TYR A 401 4.27 0.90 18.66
C TYR A 401 4.66 0.41 20.04
N THR A 402 4.15 -0.74 20.45
CA THR A 402 4.56 -1.41 21.69
C THR A 402 5.36 -2.66 21.36
N ASP A 403 6.64 -2.70 21.72
CA ASP A 403 7.46 -3.90 21.55
C ASP A 403 6.89 -5.05 22.40
N PRO A 404 6.49 -6.18 21.79
CA PRO A 404 5.79 -7.24 22.51
C PRO A 404 6.67 -7.96 23.54
N THR A 405 8.01 -7.84 23.42
CA THR A 405 8.96 -8.48 24.31
C THR A 405 9.32 -7.60 25.51
N THR A 406 9.64 -6.35 25.24
CA THR A 406 10.11 -5.40 26.26
C THR A 406 8.99 -4.57 26.88
N LEU A 407 7.82 -4.53 26.22
CA LEU A 407 6.68 -3.67 26.58
C LEU A 407 7.02 -2.17 26.54
N VAL A 408 8.11 -1.82 25.87
CA VAL A 408 8.46 -0.41 25.63
C VAL A 408 7.52 0.15 24.56
N VAL A 409 6.95 1.31 24.82
CA VAL A 409 6.11 2.03 23.88
C VAL A 409 6.96 3.08 23.17
N ASN A 410 7.00 3.01 21.84
CA ASN A 410 7.50 4.10 21.02
C ASN A 410 6.31 4.90 20.48
N ASN A 411 6.15 6.12 20.95
CA ASN A 411 5.10 7.06 20.60
C ASN A 411 5.66 8.42 20.16
N SER A 412 6.90 8.44 19.65
CA SER A 412 7.55 9.68 19.25
C SER A 412 8.58 9.47 18.16
N LEU A 413 8.76 10.51 17.32
CA LEU A 413 9.85 10.67 16.38
C LEU A 413 10.55 12.00 16.67
N THR A 414 11.79 11.92 17.18
CA THR A 414 12.61 13.07 17.55
C THR A 414 14.04 12.87 17.09
N ASP A 415 14.90 13.86 17.21
CA ASP A 415 16.33 13.74 16.90
C ASP A 415 17.06 12.67 17.77
N LYS A 416 16.44 12.27 18.89
CA LYS A 416 17.02 11.34 19.88
C LYS A 416 16.27 10.02 20.01
N SER A 417 15.11 9.87 19.38
CA SER A 417 14.33 8.62 19.44
C SER A 417 14.95 7.51 18.58
N SER A 418 14.39 6.32 18.66
CA SER A 418 14.72 5.20 17.76
C SER A 418 13.43 4.72 17.08
N PRO A 419 13.24 5.00 15.77
CA PRO A 419 14.20 5.66 14.86
C PRO A 419 14.37 7.15 15.22
N ALA A 420 15.51 7.73 14.83
CA ALA A 420 15.74 9.16 14.95
C ALA A 420 15.20 9.91 13.72
N ALA A 421 14.79 11.18 13.93
CA ALA A 421 14.27 12.06 12.88
C ALA A 421 15.37 12.57 11.95
N THR A 422 15.93 11.67 11.12
CA THR A 422 17.10 11.91 10.27
C THR A 422 16.74 12.57 8.95
N LEU A 423 17.69 13.31 8.39
CA LEU A 423 17.63 13.94 7.05
C LEU A 423 18.77 13.46 6.16
N PHE A 424 18.52 13.41 4.85
CA PHE A 424 19.57 13.20 3.85
C PHE A 424 20.41 14.47 3.65
N THR A 425 19.75 15.63 3.57
CA THR A 425 20.38 16.95 3.47
C THR A 425 20.43 17.61 4.84
N ALA A 426 21.57 18.20 5.19
CA ALA A 426 21.68 18.90 6.46
C ALA A 426 20.68 20.05 6.55
N ALA A 427 20.04 20.19 7.69
CA ALA A 427 19.19 21.31 8.04
C ALA A 427 20.00 22.64 8.06
N ALA A 428 19.31 23.76 8.17
CA ALA A 428 19.96 25.08 8.18
C ALA A 428 20.98 25.28 9.33
N ASP A 429 20.86 24.51 10.42
CA ASP A 429 21.79 24.48 11.54
C ASP A 429 23.00 23.55 11.32
N GLY A 430 23.09 22.91 10.15
CA GLY A 430 24.16 22.00 9.76
C GLY A 430 24.01 20.55 10.28
N ARG A 431 22.99 20.23 11.07
CA ARG A 431 22.72 18.87 11.54
C ARG A 431 21.89 18.09 10.53
N LYS A 432 22.07 16.76 10.52
CA LYS A 432 21.26 15.86 9.68
C LYS A 432 20.06 15.30 10.46
N PHE A 433 19.34 16.21 11.13
CA PHE A 433 18.13 15.90 11.87
C PHE A 433 17.08 16.97 11.62
N MET A 434 15.81 16.56 11.71
CA MET A 434 14.68 17.45 11.42
C MET A 434 14.59 18.63 12.40
N GLY A 435 14.98 18.43 13.67
CA GLY A 435 14.91 19.45 14.71
C GLY A 435 13.48 19.87 15.07
N LYS A 436 12.48 19.07 14.66
CA LYS A 436 11.05 19.31 14.89
C LYS A 436 10.44 18.02 15.42
N SER A 437 10.23 17.95 16.74
CA SER A 437 9.77 16.75 17.42
C SER A 437 8.29 16.46 17.17
N ILE A 438 7.96 15.18 16.95
CA ILE A 438 6.60 14.63 16.91
C ILE A 438 6.51 13.67 18.09
N THR A 439 5.69 14.01 19.09
CA THR A 439 5.71 13.32 20.39
C THR A 439 4.30 13.02 20.88
N ASN A 440 4.20 12.24 21.95
CA ASN A 440 2.92 11.93 22.59
C ASN A 440 1.87 11.38 21.59
N ILE A 441 2.33 10.57 20.63
CA ILE A 441 1.45 9.96 19.63
C ILE A 441 0.54 8.94 20.31
N GLN A 442 -0.76 9.10 20.14
CA GLN A 442 -1.78 8.24 20.74
C GLN A 442 -2.77 7.80 19.66
N LEU A 443 -3.14 6.53 19.71
CA LEU A 443 -4.20 5.94 18.88
C LEU A 443 -5.41 5.68 19.77
N ALA A 444 -6.51 6.33 19.47
CA ALA A 444 -7.78 6.16 20.18
C ALA A 444 -8.54 4.91 19.70
N ALA A 445 -9.49 4.44 20.50
CA ALA A 445 -10.28 3.25 20.18
C ALA A 445 -11.17 3.41 18.93
N ASP A 446 -11.51 4.64 18.56
CA ASP A 446 -12.25 4.96 17.32
C ASP A 446 -11.36 5.03 16.08
N GLY A 447 -10.03 4.83 16.24
CA GLY A 447 -9.05 4.87 15.17
C GLY A 447 -8.50 6.25 14.87
N THR A 448 -8.88 7.28 15.62
CA THR A 448 -8.26 8.61 15.49
C THR A 448 -6.89 8.64 16.16
N VAL A 449 -6.01 9.50 15.64
CA VAL A 449 -4.67 9.73 16.20
C VAL A 449 -4.58 11.14 16.74
N SER A 450 -3.85 11.31 17.86
CA SER A 450 -3.48 12.60 18.40
C SER A 450 -1.97 12.63 18.67
N PHE A 451 -1.34 13.80 18.51
CA PHE A 451 0.09 13.97 18.77
C PHE A 451 0.46 15.42 19.08
N ASP A 452 1.60 15.62 19.72
CA ASP A 452 2.21 16.93 19.94
C ASP A 452 3.32 17.17 18.91
N PHE A 453 3.31 18.35 18.31
CA PHE A 453 4.34 18.82 17.40
C PHE A 453 5.15 19.95 18.08
N MET A 454 6.49 19.79 18.19
CA MET A 454 7.43 20.75 18.77
C MET A 454 7.09 21.22 20.21
N LYS A 455 6.34 20.45 20.99
CA LYS A 455 5.97 20.82 22.37
C LYS A 455 6.90 20.22 23.42
N ASN A 456 7.49 19.06 23.15
CA ASN A 456 8.34 18.33 24.08
C ASN A 456 9.58 17.81 23.36
N ASP A 457 10.64 18.61 23.33
CA ASP A 457 11.88 18.24 22.65
C ASP A 457 12.66 17.08 23.33
N ASP A 458 12.35 16.80 24.60
CA ASP A 458 13.00 15.75 25.40
C ASP A 458 12.18 14.45 25.49
N ALA A 459 11.03 14.35 24.83
CA ALA A 459 10.25 13.12 24.81
C ALA A 459 10.99 12.09 23.94
N GLY A 460 11.89 11.36 24.56
CA GLY A 460 12.45 10.13 24.03
C GLY A 460 11.54 8.93 24.35
N ILE A 461 11.99 7.73 24.01
CA ILE A 461 11.34 6.47 24.38
C ILE A 461 11.00 6.49 25.88
N GLU A 462 9.72 6.41 26.24
CA GLU A 462 9.32 6.22 27.64
C GLU A 462 9.96 4.90 28.13
N THR A 463 10.89 5.02 29.05
CA THR A 463 11.47 3.83 29.67
C THR A 463 10.44 3.16 30.57
N MET A 464 10.59 1.85 30.78
CA MET A 464 9.75 1.12 31.74
C MET A 464 9.71 1.78 33.13
N SER A 465 10.72 2.60 33.49
CA SER A 465 10.73 3.37 34.72
C SER A 465 9.69 4.50 34.70
N ASP A 466 9.49 5.16 33.56
CA ASP A 466 8.58 6.29 33.42
C ASP A 466 7.12 5.83 33.36
N VAL A 467 6.87 4.72 32.64
CA VAL A 467 5.57 4.04 32.63
C VAL A 467 5.24 3.48 34.03
N ARG A 468 6.21 2.92 34.73
CA ARG A 468 6.04 2.40 36.10
C ARG A 468 5.70 3.49 37.12
N SER A 469 6.23 4.69 36.95
CA SER A 469 5.92 5.81 37.84
C SER A 469 4.49 6.32 37.75
N ARG A 470 3.83 6.07 36.62
CA ARG A 470 2.42 6.45 36.35
C ARG A 470 1.45 5.30 36.57
N MET A 471 1.91 4.05 36.63
CA MET A 471 1.06 2.90 36.94
C MET A 471 0.75 2.85 38.42
N SER A 472 -0.52 2.92 38.79
CA SER A 472 -0.96 2.60 40.13
C SER A 472 -0.95 1.09 40.36
N ASP A 473 -0.67 0.68 41.60
CA ASP A 473 -0.79 -0.71 42.03
C ASP A 473 -2.15 -1.29 41.64
N VAL A 474 -2.17 -2.47 41.09
CA VAL A 474 -3.41 -3.19 40.81
C VAL A 474 -3.72 -4.13 41.98
N TRP A 475 -4.93 -4.02 42.49
CA TRP A 475 -5.38 -4.79 43.63
C TRP A 475 -6.45 -5.81 43.24
N TYR A 476 -6.41 -6.96 43.86
CA TYR A 476 -7.38 -8.03 43.66
C TYR A 476 -7.87 -8.55 45.02
N THR A 477 -9.09 -9.03 45.05
CA THR A 477 -9.59 -9.88 46.12
C THR A 477 -8.89 -11.24 46.08
N ILE A 478 -8.95 -12.01 47.14
CA ILE A 478 -8.27 -13.30 47.23
C ILE A 478 -8.84 -14.33 46.23
N ASP A 479 -10.07 -14.16 45.79
CA ASP A 479 -10.73 -14.91 44.73
C ASP A 479 -10.44 -14.42 43.32
N GLY A 480 -9.52 -13.42 43.18
CA GLY A 480 -9.00 -12.97 41.88
C GLY A 480 -9.77 -11.84 41.20
N ARG A 481 -10.78 -11.24 41.84
CA ARG A 481 -11.54 -10.11 41.29
C ARG A 481 -10.70 -8.84 41.35
N CYS A 482 -10.53 -8.14 40.25
CA CYS A 482 -9.81 -6.86 40.17
C CYS A 482 -10.59 -5.73 40.84
N LEU A 483 -9.89 -4.92 41.63
CA LEU A 483 -10.45 -3.79 42.37
C LEU A 483 -10.04 -2.45 41.72
N ARG A 484 -10.94 -1.47 41.71
CA ARG A 484 -10.68 -0.10 41.23
C ARG A 484 -9.93 0.70 42.28
N GLY A 485 -8.64 0.37 42.54
CA GLY A 485 -7.80 1.06 43.48
C GLY A 485 -7.51 0.27 44.76
N ARG A 486 -6.82 0.90 45.72
CA ARG A 486 -6.44 0.30 47.02
C ARG A 486 -7.68 -0.03 47.85
N PRO A 487 -7.80 -1.26 48.37
CA PRO A 487 -8.91 -1.62 49.25
C PRO A 487 -8.98 -0.78 50.49
N THR A 488 -10.18 -0.38 50.89
CA THR A 488 -10.47 0.38 52.10
C THR A 488 -11.13 -0.47 53.20
N VAL A 489 -11.53 -1.67 52.85
CA VAL A 489 -12.15 -2.65 53.76
C VAL A 489 -11.09 -3.58 54.33
N LYS A 490 -11.18 -3.91 55.63
CA LYS A 490 -10.28 -4.86 56.27
C LYS A 490 -10.34 -6.25 55.57
N GLY A 491 -9.19 -6.80 55.29
CA GLY A 491 -9.13 -8.13 54.64
C GLY A 491 -7.81 -8.46 54.01
N LEU A 492 -7.74 -9.66 53.41
CA LEU A 492 -6.62 -10.16 52.65
C LEU A 492 -6.82 -9.79 51.16
N TYR A 493 -5.81 -9.20 50.58
CA TYR A 493 -5.82 -8.78 49.16
C TYR A 493 -4.52 -9.14 48.46
N ILE A 494 -4.60 -9.34 47.17
CA ILE A 494 -3.45 -9.52 46.33
C ILE A 494 -3.09 -8.17 45.69
N ARG A 495 -1.89 -7.67 46.00
CA ARG A 495 -1.34 -6.47 45.35
C ARG A 495 -0.37 -6.92 44.26
N ARG A 496 -0.56 -6.43 43.05
CA ARG A 496 0.44 -6.44 41.98
C ARG A 496 1.07 -5.06 41.93
N PRO A 497 2.33 -4.90 42.43
CA PRO A 497 3.00 -3.61 42.38
C PRO A 497 3.19 -3.15 40.94
N ALA A 498 3.09 -1.86 40.68
CA ALA A 498 3.38 -1.26 39.41
C ALA A 498 4.86 -1.50 38.96
N SER A 499 5.75 -1.68 39.93
CA SER A 499 7.19 -1.85 39.70
C SER A 499 7.66 -3.29 39.51
N ASP A 500 6.77 -4.31 39.59
CA ASP A 500 7.19 -5.72 39.61
C ASP A 500 6.29 -6.56 38.69
N SER A 501 6.83 -6.96 37.55
CA SER A 501 6.12 -7.76 36.53
C SER A 501 5.82 -9.20 36.97
N PHE A 502 6.47 -9.71 38.02
CA PHE A 502 6.35 -11.10 38.47
C PHE A 502 5.90 -11.30 39.92
N GLY A 503 5.86 -10.24 40.73
CA GLY A 503 5.60 -10.33 42.16
C GLY A 503 4.16 -10.02 42.55
N LYS A 504 3.32 -11.04 42.75
CA LYS A 504 2.08 -10.88 43.50
C LYS A 504 2.39 -10.94 44.99
N LYS A 505 2.05 -9.88 45.73
CA LYS A 505 2.17 -9.89 47.19
C LYS A 505 0.79 -9.95 47.82
N ILE A 506 0.61 -10.89 48.74
CA ILE A 506 -0.58 -10.94 49.54
C ILE A 506 -0.36 -9.95 50.71
N LEU A 507 -1.31 -9.04 50.90
CA LEU A 507 -1.26 -8.01 51.92
C LEU A 507 -2.54 -8.01 52.76
N TRP A 508 -2.36 -7.88 54.06
CA TRP A 508 -3.44 -7.62 54.98
C TRP A 508 -3.69 -6.11 55.08
N ILE A 509 -4.92 -5.73 54.88
CA ILE A 509 -5.37 -4.36 55.11
C ILE A 509 -6.10 -4.37 56.46
N PRO A 510 -5.58 -3.69 57.51
CA PRO A 510 -6.10 -3.70 58.85
C PRO A 510 -7.41 -2.94 59.03
#